data_222f19c3692ff97f2e9e0d7166e1a6ab
#
_entry.id   222f19c3692ff97f2e9e0d7166e1a6ab
#
_cell.length_a   1.000
_cell.length_b   1.000
_cell.length_c   1.000
_cell.angle_alpha   90.00
_cell.angle_beta   90.00
_cell.angle_gamma   90.00
#
_symmetry.space_group_name_H-M   'P 1'
#
loop_
_entity.id
_entity.type
_entity.pdbx_description
1 polymer ?
#
loop_
_entity_poly.entity_id
_entity_poly.type
_entity_poly.pdbx_seq_one_letter_code
_entity_poly.pdbx_strand_id
1 'polypeptide(L)'
;MLQKTTKSGKLVTLGITQVSPSRYQPRRVFDEDALMELSESIRRHGLLQPVTVRAVGRGEYELVAGERRLRAAVMAGLTKIPALLVDMPDQEAAVMALVENLQRRDLDFFEEAEGLARLLAEQNLTQEQAAATLGKTQSTIANKLRLLKLDPGLRAKIRKAGLTERHARALLRLPEELRETALSRILSQKLTVAATDRLVDRLLEPQPVPAPRKKAIVKDVRLFLNTVDRA
;
A
#
# COMPACT_ATOMS: atom_id res chain seq x y z
N MET A 1 1.08 26.18 -2.18
CA MET A 1 -0.27 26.44 -1.67
C MET A 1 -1.26 26.05 -2.77
N LEU A 2 -1.73 24.80 -2.79
CA LEU A 2 -2.85 24.41 -3.63
C LEU A 2 -4.10 24.96 -2.94
N GLN A 3 -4.61 26.06 -3.50
CA GLN A 3 -5.89 26.62 -3.10
C GLN A 3 -6.94 25.52 -3.27
N LYS A 4 -7.70 25.25 -2.20
CA LYS A 4 -9.00 24.57 -2.25
C LYS A 4 -9.94 25.38 -3.15
N THR A 5 -9.75 25.33 -4.45
CA THR A 5 -10.77 25.78 -5.38
C THR A 5 -11.81 24.67 -5.42
N THR A 6 -12.82 24.80 -4.59
CA THR A 6 -14.09 24.07 -4.76
C THR A 6 -14.63 24.56 -6.11
N LYS A 7 -14.17 23.95 -7.21
CA LYS A 7 -14.74 24.21 -8.53
C LYS A 7 -16.20 23.79 -8.44
N SER A 8 -17.08 24.77 -8.48
CA SER A 8 -18.54 24.59 -8.44
C SER A 8 -18.93 23.67 -9.58
N GLY A 9 -19.23 22.40 -9.24
CA GLY A 9 -19.74 21.46 -10.22
C GLY A 9 -21.19 21.82 -10.58
N LYS A 10 -21.56 21.75 -11.88
CA LYS A 10 -22.93 21.95 -12.35
C LYS A 10 -23.68 20.63 -12.29
N LEU A 11 -24.80 20.59 -11.56
CA LEU A 11 -25.68 19.43 -11.58
C LEU A 11 -26.39 19.36 -12.93
N VAL A 12 -26.27 18.22 -13.62
CA VAL A 12 -26.86 17.97 -14.94
C VAL A 12 -27.50 16.58 -14.96
N THR A 13 -28.43 16.37 -15.88
CA THR A 13 -28.98 15.05 -16.17
C THR A 13 -28.41 14.58 -17.50
N LEU A 14 -27.70 13.44 -17.48
CA LEU A 14 -27.04 12.89 -18.67
C LEU A 14 -27.65 11.55 -19.06
N GLY A 15 -27.63 11.26 -20.38
CA GLY A 15 -27.89 9.92 -20.88
C GLY A 15 -26.80 8.96 -20.38
N ILE A 16 -27.19 7.78 -19.89
CA ILE A 16 -26.26 6.85 -19.32
C ILE A 16 -25.20 6.38 -20.33
N THR A 17 -25.58 6.33 -21.63
CA THR A 17 -24.69 5.97 -22.74
C THR A 17 -23.67 7.07 -23.09
N GLN A 18 -23.85 8.28 -22.58
CA GLN A 18 -22.93 9.39 -22.78
C GLN A 18 -21.79 9.37 -21.76
N VAL A 19 -21.90 8.53 -20.72
CA VAL A 19 -20.92 8.45 -19.62
C VAL A 19 -20.08 7.18 -19.77
N SER A 20 -18.81 7.36 -20.10
CA SER A 20 -17.82 6.27 -20.13
C SER A 20 -17.19 6.07 -18.76
N PRO A 21 -16.83 4.82 -18.38
CA PRO A 21 -16.04 4.55 -17.19
C PRO A 21 -14.70 5.28 -17.22
N SER A 22 -14.14 5.59 -16.03
CA SER A 22 -12.83 6.21 -15.94
C SER A 22 -11.73 5.30 -16.50
N ARG A 23 -10.85 5.84 -17.34
CA ARG A 23 -9.65 5.15 -17.85
C ARG A 23 -8.67 4.78 -16.74
N TYR A 24 -8.76 5.46 -15.62
CA TYR A 24 -7.86 5.33 -14.46
C TYR A 24 -8.43 4.43 -13.36
N GLN A 25 -9.56 3.72 -13.62
CA GLN A 25 -10.23 2.87 -12.64
C GLN A 25 -9.50 1.51 -12.49
N PRO A 26 -8.78 1.24 -11.40
CA PRO A 26 -8.05 -0.02 -11.21
C PRO A 26 -8.97 -1.17 -10.76
N ARG A 27 -10.17 -0.87 -10.26
CA ARG A 27 -11.09 -1.87 -9.72
C ARG A 27 -11.77 -2.65 -10.85
N ARG A 28 -11.33 -3.92 -11.04
CA ARG A 28 -11.94 -4.85 -12.02
C ARG A 28 -12.93 -5.83 -11.38
N VAL A 29 -12.81 -6.10 -10.09
CA VAL A 29 -13.67 -7.03 -9.37
C VAL A 29 -14.62 -6.25 -8.48
N PHE A 30 -15.91 -6.46 -8.68
CA PHE A 30 -16.98 -5.89 -7.88
C PHE A 30 -17.75 -7.04 -7.24
N ASP A 31 -18.17 -6.84 -6.03
CA ASP A 31 -19.09 -7.74 -5.33
C ASP A 31 -20.46 -7.62 -6.04
N GLU A 32 -20.86 -8.70 -6.68
CA GLU A 32 -22.09 -8.78 -7.50
C GLU A 32 -23.33 -8.64 -6.63
N ASP A 33 -23.35 -9.26 -5.45
CA ASP A 33 -24.48 -9.20 -4.53
C ASP A 33 -24.70 -7.75 -4.05
N ALA A 34 -23.63 -7.08 -3.65
CA ALA A 34 -23.68 -5.69 -3.23
C ALA A 34 -24.00 -4.70 -4.38
N LEU A 35 -23.73 -5.07 -5.65
CA LEU A 35 -24.18 -4.30 -6.82
C LEU A 35 -25.66 -4.53 -7.11
N MET A 36 -26.12 -5.75 -6.95
CA MET A 36 -27.53 -6.12 -7.18
C MET A 36 -28.44 -5.41 -6.18
N GLU A 37 -28.08 -5.43 -4.88
CA GLU A 37 -28.77 -4.70 -3.82
C GLU A 37 -28.87 -3.19 -4.12
N LEU A 38 -27.75 -2.59 -4.54
CA LEU A 38 -27.71 -1.19 -4.92
C LEU A 38 -28.59 -0.91 -6.16
N SER A 39 -28.59 -1.80 -7.16
CA SER A 39 -29.44 -1.69 -8.35
C SER A 39 -30.92 -1.73 -8.01
N GLU A 40 -31.34 -2.61 -7.11
CA GLU A 40 -32.72 -2.65 -6.65
C GLU A 40 -33.13 -1.38 -5.90
N SER A 41 -32.25 -0.85 -5.05
CA SER A 41 -32.47 0.42 -4.38
C SER A 41 -32.62 1.58 -5.38
N ILE A 42 -31.76 1.63 -6.40
CA ILE A 42 -31.81 2.65 -7.48
C ILE A 42 -33.09 2.51 -8.31
N ARG A 43 -33.55 1.29 -8.56
CA ARG A 43 -34.80 1.05 -9.30
C ARG A 43 -36.02 1.59 -8.55
N ARG A 44 -36.03 1.49 -7.22
CA ARG A 44 -37.13 1.95 -6.37
C ARG A 44 -37.13 3.45 -6.12
N HIS A 45 -35.95 4.03 -5.91
CA HIS A 45 -35.82 5.41 -5.40
C HIS A 45 -35.09 6.36 -6.35
N GLY A 46 -34.64 5.86 -7.49
CA GLY A 46 -33.74 6.60 -8.38
C GLY A 46 -32.33 6.74 -7.81
N LEU A 47 -31.44 7.38 -8.56
CA LEU A 47 -30.08 7.66 -8.12
C LEU A 47 -30.07 8.94 -7.27
N LEU A 48 -30.13 8.79 -5.94
CA LEU A 48 -30.19 9.91 -4.99
C LEU A 48 -28.92 10.73 -4.94
N GLN A 49 -27.74 10.08 -5.06
CA GLN A 49 -26.44 10.76 -5.09
C GLN A 49 -25.93 10.80 -6.54
N PRO A 50 -25.69 11.97 -7.13
CA PRO A 50 -25.18 12.08 -8.49
C PRO A 50 -23.80 11.43 -8.62
N VAL A 51 -23.49 10.90 -9.79
CA VAL A 51 -22.13 10.55 -10.19
C VAL A 51 -21.35 11.83 -10.48
N THR A 52 -20.02 11.79 -10.38
CA THR A 52 -19.16 12.92 -10.77
C THR A 52 -18.55 12.62 -12.13
N VAL A 53 -18.71 13.56 -13.08
CA VAL A 53 -18.23 13.40 -14.45
C VAL A 53 -17.49 14.65 -14.92
N ARG A 54 -16.64 14.48 -15.93
CA ARG A 54 -16.01 15.58 -16.67
C ARG A 54 -16.33 15.46 -18.16
N ALA A 55 -16.34 16.57 -18.87
CA ALA A 55 -16.49 16.55 -20.31
C ALA A 55 -15.17 16.14 -20.99
N VAL A 56 -15.22 15.19 -21.93
CA VAL A 56 -14.08 14.74 -22.73
C VAL A 56 -14.26 15.00 -24.22
N GLY A 57 -15.48 15.40 -24.64
CA GLY A 57 -15.83 15.70 -26.00
C GLY A 57 -17.19 16.38 -26.07
N ARG A 58 -17.70 16.60 -27.29
CA ARG A 58 -19.06 17.15 -27.50
C ARG A 58 -20.11 16.10 -27.14
N GLY A 59 -20.70 16.24 -25.94
CA GLY A 59 -21.75 15.34 -25.45
C GLY A 59 -21.22 14.01 -24.91
N GLU A 60 -19.92 13.89 -24.74
CA GLU A 60 -19.25 12.73 -24.15
C GLU A 60 -18.66 13.11 -22.80
N TYR A 61 -18.84 12.25 -21.82
CA TYR A 61 -18.42 12.46 -20.44
C TYR A 61 -17.64 11.25 -19.92
N GLU A 62 -16.62 11.50 -19.14
CA GLU A 62 -15.89 10.46 -18.45
C GLU A 62 -16.20 10.52 -16.95
N LEU A 63 -16.42 9.35 -16.36
CA LEU A 63 -16.69 9.22 -14.94
C LEU A 63 -15.42 9.56 -14.14
N VAL A 64 -15.53 10.48 -13.19
CA VAL A 64 -14.48 10.82 -12.22
C VAL A 64 -14.68 10.03 -10.94
N ALA A 65 -15.93 9.93 -10.45
CA ALA A 65 -16.27 9.17 -9.23
C ALA A 65 -17.69 8.62 -9.32
N GLY A 66 -17.90 7.43 -8.71
CA GLY A 66 -19.21 6.80 -8.61
C GLY A 66 -19.40 5.57 -9.50
N GLU A 67 -18.36 4.82 -9.83
CA GLU A 67 -18.41 3.62 -10.67
C GLU A 67 -19.50 2.62 -10.25
N ARG A 68 -19.59 2.29 -8.95
CA ARG A 68 -20.63 1.38 -8.44
C ARG A 68 -22.04 1.91 -8.74
N ARG A 69 -22.25 3.23 -8.60
CA ARG A 69 -23.53 3.89 -8.87
C ARG A 69 -23.87 3.86 -10.34
N LEU A 70 -22.89 4.12 -11.21
CA LEU A 70 -23.09 4.03 -12.65
C LEU A 70 -23.47 2.62 -13.08
N ARG A 71 -22.73 1.60 -12.63
CA ARG A 71 -23.02 0.19 -12.95
C ARG A 71 -24.38 -0.25 -12.43
N ALA A 72 -24.69 0.05 -11.17
CA ALA A 72 -25.98 -0.27 -10.59
C ALA A 72 -27.14 0.46 -11.30
N ALA A 73 -26.94 1.68 -11.77
CA ALA A 73 -27.92 2.42 -12.56
C ALA A 73 -28.15 1.76 -13.96
N VAL A 74 -27.09 1.26 -14.61
CA VAL A 74 -27.20 0.45 -15.83
C VAL A 74 -28.01 -0.82 -15.56
N MET A 75 -27.68 -1.57 -14.49
CA MET A 75 -28.40 -2.78 -14.10
C MET A 75 -29.87 -2.50 -13.71
N ALA A 76 -30.13 -1.33 -13.15
CA ALA A 76 -31.51 -0.88 -12.85
C ALA A 76 -32.31 -0.47 -14.08
N GLY A 77 -31.70 -0.38 -15.27
CA GLY A 77 -32.35 -0.01 -16.52
C GLY A 77 -32.60 1.49 -16.67
N LEU A 78 -31.86 2.35 -15.95
CA LEU A 78 -32.01 3.78 -16.11
C LEU A 78 -31.45 4.25 -17.45
N THR A 79 -32.16 5.13 -18.12
CA THR A 79 -31.73 5.77 -19.41
C THR A 79 -30.98 7.08 -19.15
N LYS A 80 -31.28 7.74 -18.02
CA LYS A 80 -30.67 9.02 -17.60
C LYS A 80 -30.29 8.97 -16.13
N ILE A 81 -29.20 9.66 -15.79
CA ILE A 81 -28.70 9.75 -14.42
C ILE A 81 -28.34 11.20 -14.05
N PRO A 82 -28.53 11.59 -12.78
CA PRO A 82 -28.00 12.84 -12.26
C PRO A 82 -26.48 12.76 -12.17
N ALA A 83 -25.80 13.79 -12.68
CA ALA A 83 -24.36 13.88 -12.68
C ALA A 83 -23.90 15.27 -12.24
N LEU A 84 -22.81 15.34 -11.50
CA LEU A 84 -22.09 16.56 -11.17
C LEU A 84 -21.00 16.75 -12.22
N LEU A 85 -21.20 17.69 -13.13
CA LEU A 85 -20.22 18.06 -14.15
C LEU A 85 -19.16 18.95 -13.52
N VAL A 86 -17.91 18.48 -13.50
CA VAL A 86 -16.76 19.24 -13.03
C VAL A 86 -15.84 19.58 -14.20
N ASP A 87 -15.30 20.80 -14.15
CA ASP A 87 -14.24 21.21 -15.06
C ASP A 87 -12.89 20.78 -14.47
N MET A 88 -12.35 19.68 -14.99
CA MET A 88 -11.18 19.02 -14.43
C MET A 88 -10.25 18.53 -15.55
N PRO A 89 -8.99 18.99 -15.59
CA PRO A 89 -7.98 18.46 -16.52
C PRO A 89 -7.74 16.96 -16.33
N ASP A 90 -7.27 16.29 -17.37
CA ASP A 90 -6.96 14.84 -17.36
C ASP A 90 -6.07 14.45 -16.19
N GLN A 91 -5.03 15.25 -15.93
CA GLN A 91 -4.08 15.01 -14.84
C GLN A 91 -4.74 15.08 -13.47
N GLU A 92 -5.60 16.06 -13.21
CA GLU A 92 -6.34 16.17 -11.95
C GLU A 92 -7.31 15.00 -11.76
N ALA A 93 -7.99 14.56 -12.83
CA ALA A 93 -8.90 13.42 -12.80
C ALA A 93 -8.15 12.11 -12.48
N ALA A 94 -6.99 11.90 -13.07
CA ALA A 94 -6.14 10.76 -12.78
C ALA A 94 -5.67 10.75 -11.31
N VAL A 95 -5.22 11.90 -10.79
CA VAL A 95 -4.86 12.04 -9.37
C VAL A 95 -6.04 11.70 -8.47
N MET A 96 -7.23 12.24 -8.78
CA MET A 96 -8.42 12.04 -7.95
C MET A 96 -8.85 10.56 -7.91
N ALA A 97 -8.81 9.87 -9.05
CA ALA A 97 -9.12 8.44 -9.12
C ALA A 97 -8.12 7.59 -8.32
N LEU A 98 -6.83 7.92 -8.39
CA LEU A 98 -5.80 7.23 -7.59
C LEU A 98 -5.95 7.51 -6.10
N VAL A 99 -6.27 8.75 -5.72
CA VAL A 99 -6.51 9.14 -4.32
C VAL A 99 -7.75 8.44 -3.76
N GLU A 100 -8.86 8.42 -4.51
CA GLU A 100 -10.08 7.71 -4.10
C GLU A 100 -9.79 6.23 -3.85
N ASN A 101 -9.09 5.57 -4.77
CA ASN A 101 -8.70 4.18 -4.61
C ASN A 101 -7.79 3.96 -3.39
N LEU A 102 -6.89 4.90 -3.11
CA LEU A 102 -5.96 4.82 -1.97
C LEU A 102 -6.67 5.05 -0.62
N GLN A 103 -7.82 5.73 -0.61
CA GLN A 103 -8.61 5.97 0.60
C GLN A 103 -9.58 4.84 0.93
N ARG A 104 -9.57 3.74 0.18
CA ARG A 104 -10.38 2.57 0.48
C ARG A 104 -9.97 1.94 1.81
N ARG A 105 -10.97 1.47 2.56
CA ARG A 105 -10.77 0.87 3.90
C ARG A 105 -10.26 -0.57 3.85
N ASP A 106 -10.38 -1.23 2.71
CA ASP A 106 -10.09 -2.65 2.51
C ASP A 106 -8.68 -2.93 1.94
N LEU A 107 -7.87 -1.88 1.72
CA LEU A 107 -6.48 -2.04 1.26
C LEU A 107 -5.58 -2.54 2.38
N ASP A 108 -4.76 -3.54 2.08
CA ASP A 108 -3.64 -3.87 2.94
C ASP A 108 -2.53 -2.81 2.84
N PHE A 109 -1.62 -2.81 3.80
CA PHE A 109 -0.57 -1.79 3.88
C PHE A 109 0.48 -1.87 2.76
N PHE A 110 0.62 -3.02 2.08
CA PHE A 110 1.45 -3.14 0.87
C PHE A 110 0.71 -2.60 -0.36
N GLU A 111 -0.59 -2.88 -0.49
CA GLU A 111 -1.42 -2.31 -1.55
C GLU A 111 -1.47 -0.78 -1.45
N GLU A 112 -1.58 -0.25 -0.22
CA GLU A 112 -1.48 1.20 0.01
C GLU A 112 -0.11 1.74 -0.42
N ALA A 113 0.99 1.03 -0.12
CA ALA A 113 2.33 1.44 -0.53
C ALA A 113 2.51 1.39 -2.06
N GLU A 114 1.99 0.36 -2.73
CA GLU A 114 2.01 0.22 -4.18
C GLU A 114 1.18 1.30 -4.88
N GLY A 115 0.00 1.61 -4.34
CA GLY A 115 -0.85 2.71 -4.80
C GLY A 115 -0.15 4.07 -4.68
N LEU A 116 0.53 4.31 -3.55
CA LEU A 116 1.34 5.52 -3.34
C LEU A 116 2.49 5.63 -4.34
N ALA A 117 3.23 4.54 -4.57
CA ALA A 117 4.33 4.53 -5.53
C ALA A 117 3.83 4.82 -6.95
N ARG A 118 2.68 4.25 -7.32
CA ARG A 118 2.03 4.51 -8.60
C ARG A 118 1.59 5.96 -8.74
N LEU A 119 0.94 6.52 -7.72
CA LEU A 119 0.54 7.93 -7.69
C LEU A 119 1.73 8.87 -7.93
N LEU A 120 2.86 8.63 -7.24
CA LEU A 120 4.07 9.43 -7.41
C LEU A 120 4.64 9.32 -8.83
N ALA A 121 4.73 8.09 -9.37
CA ALA A 121 5.32 7.84 -10.67
C ALA A 121 4.46 8.38 -11.83
N GLU A 122 3.15 8.09 -11.83
CA GLU A 122 2.25 8.47 -12.91
C GLU A 122 1.99 9.97 -12.96
N GLN A 123 2.02 10.64 -11.80
CA GLN A 123 1.71 12.06 -11.70
C GLN A 123 2.95 12.95 -11.51
N ASN A 124 4.13 12.38 -11.53
CA ASN A 124 5.40 13.08 -11.27
C ASN A 124 5.37 13.93 -9.99
N LEU A 125 4.73 13.40 -8.94
CA LEU A 125 4.62 14.09 -7.65
C LEU A 125 5.82 13.79 -6.76
N THR A 126 6.23 14.78 -5.99
CA THR A 126 7.14 14.55 -4.87
C THR A 126 6.37 13.92 -3.69
N GLN A 127 7.10 13.27 -2.78
CA GLN A 127 6.49 12.71 -1.56
C GLN A 127 5.79 13.78 -0.72
N GLU A 128 6.30 15.00 -0.73
CA GLU A 128 5.73 16.15 -0.02
C GLU A 128 4.40 16.59 -0.65
N GLN A 129 4.33 16.66 -2.00
CA GLN A 129 3.12 16.98 -2.73
C GLN A 129 2.05 15.89 -2.53
N ALA A 130 2.43 14.62 -2.60
CA ALA A 130 1.51 13.51 -2.32
C ALA A 130 0.99 13.55 -0.87
N ALA A 131 1.86 13.87 0.09
CA ALA A 131 1.46 14.02 1.49
C ALA A 131 0.42 15.13 1.66
N ALA A 132 0.66 16.30 1.05
CA ALA A 132 -0.30 17.42 1.06
C ALA A 132 -1.64 17.03 0.42
N THR A 133 -1.61 16.32 -0.73
CA THR A 133 -2.81 15.86 -1.45
C THR A 133 -3.63 14.86 -0.62
N LEU A 134 -2.96 13.97 0.11
CA LEU A 134 -3.59 12.91 0.92
C LEU A 134 -3.92 13.35 2.36
N GLY A 135 -3.55 14.57 2.76
CA GLY A 135 -3.69 15.04 4.15
C GLY A 135 -2.83 14.24 5.15
N LYS A 136 -1.70 13.71 4.69
CA LYS A 136 -0.74 12.93 5.48
C LYS A 136 0.57 13.71 5.64
N THR A 137 1.47 13.22 6.50
CA THR A 137 2.83 13.78 6.60
C THR A 137 3.76 13.12 5.57
N GLN A 138 4.78 13.85 5.11
CA GLN A 138 5.80 13.29 4.22
C GLN A 138 6.47 12.05 4.82
N SER A 139 6.72 12.04 6.13
CA SER A 139 7.30 10.89 6.82
C SER A 139 6.39 9.64 6.76
N THR A 140 5.08 9.82 6.81
CA THR A 140 4.11 8.72 6.62
C THR A 140 4.23 8.13 5.23
N ILE A 141 4.27 8.97 4.19
CA ILE A 141 4.46 8.52 2.80
C ILE A 141 5.79 7.77 2.64
N ALA A 142 6.89 8.36 3.14
CA ALA A 142 8.21 7.74 3.07
C ALA A 142 8.25 6.37 3.77
N ASN A 143 7.63 6.24 4.94
CA ASN A 143 7.57 4.97 5.67
C ASN A 143 6.76 3.90 4.92
N LYS A 144 5.66 4.28 4.29
CA LYS A 144 4.89 3.37 3.43
C LYS A 144 5.69 2.90 2.23
N LEU A 145 6.31 3.81 1.50
CA LEU A 145 7.13 3.48 0.32
C LEU A 145 8.32 2.58 0.67
N ARG A 146 8.91 2.72 1.86
CA ARG A 146 9.98 1.83 2.32
C ARG A 146 9.56 0.36 2.39
N LEU A 147 8.28 0.06 2.61
CA LEU A 147 7.78 -1.32 2.65
C LEU A 147 8.01 -2.05 1.33
N LEU A 148 8.04 -1.32 0.21
CA LEU A 148 8.30 -1.88 -1.12
C LEU A 148 9.74 -2.35 -1.32
N LYS A 149 10.66 -2.00 -0.41
CA LYS A 149 12.03 -2.51 -0.39
C LYS A 149 12.14 -3.95 0.14
N LEU A 150 11.04 -4.49 0.70
CA LEU A 150 10.98 -5.93 1.01
C LEU A 150 10.77 -6.71 -0.28
N ASP A 151 11.47 -7.84 -0.39
CA ASP A 151 11.31 -8.77 -1.51
C ASP A 151 9.85 -9.18 -1.71
N PRO A 152 9.35 -9.32 -2.95
CA PRO A 152 7.98 -9.72 -3.22
C PRO A 152 7.56 -11.03 -2.55
N GLY A 153 8.45 -12.02 -2.47
CA GLY A 153 8.19 -13.29 -1.79
C GLY A 153 8.01 -13.10 -0.29
N LEU A 154 8.85 -12.22 0.31
CA LEU A 154 8.76 -11.88 1.73
C LEU A 154 7.45 -11.12 2.03
N ARG A 155 7.05 -10.18 1.16
CA ARG A 155 5.77 -9.46 1.28
C ARG A 155 4.57 -10.41 1.24
N ALA A 156 4.59 -11.38 0.31
CA ALA A 156 3.53 -12.39 0.22
C ALA A 156 3.42 -13.24 1.49
N LYS A 157 4.56 -13.66 2.09
CA LYS A 157 4.58 -14.41 3.35
C LYS A 157 4.06 -13.59 4.52
N ILE A 158 4.44 -12.31 4.63
CA ILE A 158 3.96 -11.38 5.65
C ILE A 158 2.46 -11.20 5.55
N ARG A 159 1.93 -10.99 4.34
CA ARG A 159 0.50 -10.83 4.05
C ARG A 159 -0.28 -12.11 4.43
N LYS A 160 0.18 -13.27 3.96
CA LYS A 160 -0.45 -14.58 4.25
C LYS A 160 -0.51 -14.88 5.76
N ALA A 161 0.50 -14.43 6.50
CA ALA A 161 0.59 -14.65 7.94
C ALA A 161 -0.22 -13.63 8.77
N GLY A 162 -0.87 -12.66 8.15
CA GLY A 162 -1.63 -11.61 8.85
C GLY A 162 -0.77 -10.71 9.74
N LEU A 163 0.52 -10.59 9.44
CA LEU A 163 1.41 -9.71 10.19
C LEU A 163 1.09 -8.24 9.90
N THR A 164 1.30 -7.38 10.89
CA THR A 164 1.02 -5.94 10.77
C THR A 164 2.15 -5.18 10.08
N GLU A 165 1.87 -3.97 9.64
CA GLU A 165 2.86 -3.04 9.09
C GLU A 165 4.07 -2.85 10.01
N ARG A 166 3.86 -2.84 11.32
CA ARG A 166 4.96 -2.71 12.30
C ARG A 166 5.96 -3.86 12.24
N HIS A 167 5.48 -5.10 12.05
CA HIS A 167 6.37 -6.26 11.83
C HIS A 167 7.18 -6.10 10.54
N ALA A 168 6.54 -5.68 9.45
CA ALA A 168 7.21 -5.43 8.17
C ALA A 168 8.28 -4.34 8.29
N ARG A 169 7.99 -3.25 9.01
CA ARG A 169 8.94 -2.16 9.26
C ARG A 169 10.13 -2.59 10.12
N ALA A 170 9.90 -3.45 11.10
CA ALA A 170 10.99 -4.01 11.90
C ALA A 170 11.95 -4.83 11.04
N LEU A 171 11.41 -5.69 10.15
CA LEU A 171 12.22 -6.49 9.22
C LEU A 171 13.06 -5.63 8.26
N LEU A 172 12.58 -4.44 7.86
CA LEU A 172 13.33 -3.53 7.00
C LEU A 172 14.62 -2.98 7.64
N ARG A 173 14.73 -3.03 8.96
CA ARG A 173 15.95 -2.61 9.69
C ARG A 173 17.09 -3.62 9.53
N LEU A 174 16.76 -4.87 9.19
CA LEU A 174 17.74 -5.93 8.98
C LEU A 174 18.34 -5.89 7.58
N PRO A 175 19.61 -6.30 7.41
CA PRO A 175 20.17 -6.67 6.12
C PRO A 175 19.29 -7.72 5.43
N GLU A 176 19.33 -7.73 4.10
CA GLU A 176 18.44 -8.57 3.29
C GLU A 176 18.56 -10.06 3.62
N GLU A 177 19.79 -10.51 3.85
CA GLU A 177 20.15 -11.91 4.15
C GLU A 177 19.51 -12.42 5.45
N LEU A 178 19.25 -11.53 6.41
CA LEU A 178 18.70 -11.90 7.73
C LEU A 178 17.16 -11.82 7.77
N ARG A 179 16.51 -11.17 6.80
CA ARG A 179 15.06 -10.92 6.82
C ARG A 179 14.25 -12.19 6.80
N GLU A 180 14.63 -13.15 5.95
CA GLU A 180 13.91 -14.44 5.82
C GLU A 180 14.03 -15.27 7.11
N THR A 181 15.22 -15.35 7.68
CA THR A 181 15.46 -16.06 8.96
C THR A 181 14.69 -15.40 10.10
N ALA A 182 14.68 -14.06 10.15
CA ALA A 182 13.93 -13.33 11.15
C ALA A 182 12.42 -13.55 11.00
N LEU A 183 11.89 -13.50 9.77
CA LEU A 183 10.47 -13.78 9.49
C LEU A 183 10.09 -15.19 9.95
N SER A 184 10.92 -16.20 9.65
CA SER A 184 10.67 -17.59 10.08
C SER A 184 10.56 -17.70 11.59
N ARG A 185 11.40 -16.98 12.35
CA ARG A 185 11.34 -16.93 13.82
C ARG A 185 10.09 -16.21 14.31
N ILE A 186 9.71 -15.09 13.69
CA ILE A 186 8.49 -14.35 14.03
C ILE A 186 7.26 -15.26 13.88
N LEU A 187 7.20 -16.02 12.79
CA LEU A 187 6.07 -16.92 12.50
C LEU A 187 6.03 -18.12 13.45
N SER A 188 7.16 -18.82 13.63
CA SER A 188 7.21 -20.03 14.47
C SER A 188 6.92 -19.75 15.93
N GLN A 189 7.36 -18.60 16.43
CA GLN A 189 7.20 -18.19 17.83
C GLN A 189 5.98 -17.28 18.05
N LYS A 190 5.21 -16.93 16.99
CA LYS A 190 4.06 -16.02 17.03
C LYS A 190 4.40 -14.71 17.77
N LEU A 191 5.53 -14.11 17.42
CA LEU A 191 6.03 -12.94 18.13
C LEU A 191 5.10 -11.73 17.99
N THR A 192 4.90 -11.03 19.09
CA THR A 192 4.26 -9.71 19.09
C THR A 192 5.19 -8.66 18.46
N VAL A 193 4.65 -7.48 18.11
CA VAL A 193 5.46 -6.37 17.59
C VAL A 193 6.65 -6.05 18.49
N ALA A 194 6.42 -5.91 19.81
CA ALA A 194 7.49 -5.62 20.76
C ALA A 194 8.54 -6.72 20.87
N ALA A 195 8.14 -7.99 20.73
CA ALA A 195 9.08 -9.12 20.70
C ALA A 195 9.85 -9.17 19.37
N THR A 196 9.22 -8.79 18.28
CA THR A 196 9.86 -8.65 16.96
C THR A 196 10.92 -7.57 16.97
N ASP A 197 10.63 -6.40 17.54
CA ASP A 197 11.62 -5.32 17.66
C ASP A 197 12.83 -5.78 18.47
N ARG A 198 12.63 -6.46 19.59
CA ARG A 198 13.73 -7.05 20.40
C ARG A 198 14.53 -8.10 19.65
N LEU A 199 13.87 -8.92 18.80
CA LEU A 199 14.56 -9.89 17.96
C LEU A 199 15.44 -9.17 16.94
N VAL A 200 14.92 -8.15 16.28
CA VAL A 200 15.65 -7.34 15.30
C VAL A 200 16.84 -6.63 15.95
N ASP A 201 16.65 -6.02 17.13
CA ASP A 201 17.73 -5.36 17.86
C ASP A 201 18.87 -6.34 18.17
N ARG A 202 18.56 -7.54 18.67
CA ARG A 202 19.57 -8.59 18.91
C ARG A 202 20.29 -9.07 17.65
N LEU A 203 19.59 -9.10 16.51
CA LEU A 203 20.22 -9.51 15.24
C LEU A 203 21.11 -8.41 14.65
N LEU A 204 20.89 -7.15 15.04
CA LEU A 204 21.68 -5.99 14.64
C LEU A 204 22.89 -5.77 15.58
N GLU A 205 22.85 -6.33 16.80
CA GLU A 205 24.00 -6.27 17.70
C GLU A 205 25.20 -6.98 17.07
N PRO A 206 26.39 -6.35 17.07
CA PRO A 206 27.60 -7.01 16.59
C PRO A 206 27.80 -8.32 17.38
N GLN A 207 27.79 -9.45 16.69
CA GLN A 207 28.14 -10.72 17.34
C GLN A 207 29.53 -10.54 17.93
N PRO A 208 29.73 -10.78 19.24
CA PRO A 208 31.06 -10.74 19.83
C PRO A 208 31.92 -11.72 19.02
N VAL A 209 32.95 -11.20 18.36
CA VAL A 209 33.94 -12.04 17.67
C VAL A 209 34.45 -13.03 18.74
N PRO A 210 34.27 -14.34 18.55
CA PRO A 210 34.73 -15.30 19.53
C PRO A 210 36.23 -15.02 19.77
N ALA A 211 36.57 -14.65 21.01
CA ALA A 211 37.95 -14.37 21.36
C ALA A 211 38.81 -15.57 20.91
N PRO A 212 39.94 -15.34 20.22
CA PRO A 212 40.76 -16.42 19.75
C PRO A 212 41.03 -17.34 20.96
N ARG A 213 40.58 -18.60 20.85
CA ARG A 213 40.88 -19.61 21.90
C ARG A 213 42.36 -19.56 22.12
N LYS A 214 42.79 -19.04 23.29
CA LYS A 214 44.17 -19.14 23.70
C LYS A 214 44.51 -20.63 23.66
N LYS A 215 45.27 -21.04 22.63
CA LYS A 215 45.85 -22.38 22.67
C LYS A 215 46.64 -22.43 23.97
N ALA A 216 46.22 -23.30 24.87
CA ALA A 216 47.01 -23.59 26.06
C ALA A 216 48.37 -24.06 25.56
N ILE A 217 49.33 -23.16 25.54
CA ILE A 217 50.73 -23.54 25.37
C ILE A 217 51.02 -24.33 26.65
N VAL A 218 51.03 -25.62 26.49
CA VAL A 218 51.44 -26.54 27.55
C VAL A 218 52.81 -26.07 28.06
N LYS A 219 52.85 -25.47 29.22
CA LYS A 219 54.05 -25.08 29.92
C LYS A 219 54.78 -26.32 30.48
N ASP A 220 54.97 -27.32 29.69
CA ASP A 220 55.66 -28.55 30.12
C ASP A 220 56.87 -28.85 29.25
N VAL A 221 57.60 -27.83 28.85
CA VAL A 221 58.93 -28.00 28.27
C VAL A 221 59.93 -28.48 29.32
N ARG A 222 59.63 -28.22 30.58
CA ARG A 222 60.55 -28.71 31.70
C ARG A 222 60.45 -30.20 31.92
N LEU A 223 59.34 -30.85 31.67
CA LEU A 223 59.24 -32.33 31.80
C LEU A 223 59.92 -33.04 30.63
N PHE A 224 59.98 -32.45 29.46
CA PHE A 224 60.64 -33.04 28.29
C PHE A 224 62.16 -32.96 28.40
N LEU A 225 62.72 -31.90 28.98
CA LEU A 225 64.16 -31.73 29.14
C LEU A 225 64.73 -32.64 30.27
N ASN A 226 63.95 -32.97 31.32
CA ASN A 226 64.39 -33.86 32.39
C ASN A 226 64.39 -35.36 32.02
N THR A 227 63.84 -35.75 30.86
CA THR A 227 63.83 -37.14 30.40
C THR A 227 65.02 -37.42 29.46
N VAL A 228 65.65 -36.37 28.90
CA VAL A 228 66.81 -36.52 27.98
C VAL A 228 68.17 -36.55 28.76
N ASP A 229 68.24 -36.02 29.98
CA ASP A 229 69.47 -36.00 30.81
C ASP A 229 69.67 -37.25 31.63
N ARG A 230 68.90 -38.32 31.43
CA ARG A 230 69.05 -39.65 32.12
C ARG A 230 69.08 -40.81 31.11
N ALA A 231 69.84 -40.67 30.01
CA ALA A 231 70.18 -41.79 29.14
C ALA A 231 71.72 -41.81 28.95
#